data_df80664859758b7a6c1bf7c27699faea
#
_entry.id   df80664859758b7a6c1bf7c27699faea
#
_cell.length_a   1.000
_cell.length_b   1.000
_cell.length_c   1.000
_cell.angle_alpha   90.00
_cell.angle_beta   90.00
_cell.angle_gamma   90.00
#
_symmetry.space_group_name_H-M   'P 1'
#
loop_
_entity.id
_entity.type
_entity.pdbx_description
1 polymer ?
#
loop_
_entity_poly.entity_id
_entity_poly.type
_entity_poly.pdbx_seq_one_letter_code
_entity_poly.pdbx_strand_id
1 'polypeptide(L)'
;MGATKTIAASREEVWQAWEDEALREQWLPGAQVAVRTATKPKTMRLDWGEGGRLAVYFDESGEKTRLAVQHEQLPDREAAERWKAFWRERVGVLKDLLEKEEP
;
A
#
# COMPACT_ATOMS: atom_id res chain seq x y z
N MET A 1 6.30 9.35 -7.30
CA MET A 1 4.84 9.56 -7.25
C MET A 1 4.28 8.99 -5.94
N GLY A 2 3.16 9.51 -5.49
CA GLY A 2 2.58 9.08 -4.25
C GLY A 2 1.07 8.96 -4.32
N ALA A 3 0.51 8.06 -3.52
CA ALA A 3 -0.92 7.90 -3.38
C ALA A 3 -1.22 7.76 -1.90
N THR A 4 -2.25 8.47 -1.44
CA THR A 4 -2.60 8.48 -0.04
C THR A 4 -4.08 8.16 0.11
N LYS A 5 -4.40 7.40 1.16
CA LYS A 5 -5.78 7.02 1.42
C LYS A 5 -5.98 6.82 2.91
N THR A 6 -7.09 7.31 3.43
CA THR A 6 -7.44 7.06 4.81
C THR A 6 -8.38 5.87 4.88
N ILE A 7 -8.00 4.88 5.69
CA ILE A 7 -8.73 3.62 5.79
C ILE A 7 -9.24 3.47 7.21
N ALA A 8 -10.52 3.14 7.34
CA ALA A 8 -11.14 2.95 8.66
C ALA A 8 -10.79 1.58 9.23
N ALA A 9 -9.51 1.42 9.55
CA ALA A 9 -8.97 0.19 10.10
C ALA A 9 -7.74 0.55 10.90
N SER A 10 -7.36 -0.31 11.83
CA SER A 10 -6.18 -0.06 12.65
C SER A 10 -4.90 -0.17 11.82
N ARG A 11 -3.82 0.46 12.32
CA ARG A 11 -2.53 0.35 11.64
C ARG A 11 -2.10 -1.11 11.50
N GLU A 12 -2.39 -1.91 12.48
CA GLU A 12 -1.99 -3.31 12.43
C GLU A 12 -2.74 -4.07 11.35
N GLU A 13 -4.01 -3.76 11.18
CA GLU A 13 -4.79 -4.40 10.12
C GLU A 13 -4.29 -3.99 8.74
N VAL A 14 -3.99 -2.71 8.56
CA VAL A 14 -3.48 -2.23 7.28
C VAL A 14 -2.09 -2.81 7.03
N TRP A 15 -1.26 -2.87 8.08
CA TRP A 15 0.06 -3.48 7.97
C TRP A 15 -0.04 -4.94 7.55
N GLN A 16 -0.94 -5.68 8.17
CA GLN A 16 -1.10 -7.09 7.89
C GLN A 16 -1.52 -7.33 6.43
N ALA A 17 -2.32 -6.43 5.89
CA ALA A 17 -2.74 -6.54 4.50
C ALA A 17 -1.58 -6.38 3.53
N TRP A 18 -0.50 -5.73 3.95
CA TRP A 18 0.71 -5.60 3.15
C TRP A 18 1.68 -6.75 3.40
N GLU A 19 1.78 -7.17 4.64
CA GLU A 19 2.77 -8.18 5.03
C GLU A 19 2.34 -9.59 4.68
N ASP A 20 1.07 -9.91 4.89
CA ASP A 20 0.54 -11.24 4.65
C ASP A 20 0.30 -11.44 3.16
N GLU A 21 0.98 -12.42 2.58
CA GLU A 21 0.89 -12.64 1.15
C GLU A 21 -0.52 -12.99 0.70
N ALA A 22 -1.23 -13.80 1.48
CA ALA A 22 -2.59 -14.19 1.13
C ALA A 22 -3.53 -12.98 1.13
N LEU A 23 -3.38 -12.11 2.11
CA LEU A 23 -4.19 -10.90 2.16
C LEU A 23 -3.80 -9.94 1.04
N ARG A 24 -2.51 -9.83 0.78
CA ARG A 24 -2.03 -8.94 -0.27
C ARG A 24 -2.59 -9.34 -1.63
N GLU A 25 -2.73 -10.64 -1.88
CA GLU A 25 -3.28 -11.10 -3.14
C GLU A 25 -4.73 -10.69 -3.34
N GLN A 26 -5.45 -10.40 -2.27
CA GLN A 26 -6.85 -10.03 -2.38
C GLN A 26 -7.04 -8.62 -2.90
N TRP A 27 -6.08 -7.74 -2.66
CA TRP A 27 -6.22 -6.37 -3.14
C TRP A 27 -5.12 -5.99 -4.12
N LEU A 28 -4.09 -6.81 -4.23
CA LEU A 28 -2.96 -6.53 -5.12
C LEU A 28 -2.54 -7.84 -5.79
N PRO A 29 -3.43 -8.41 -6.60
CA PRO A 29 -3.18 -9.73 -7.17
C PRO A 29 -2.01 -9.74 -8.16
N GLY A 30 -1.21 -10.79 -8.09
CA GLY A 30 -0.11 -10.96 -9.01
C GLY A 30 1.09 -10.07 -8.75
N ALA A 31 1.08 -9.32 -7.69
CA ALA A 31 2.18 -8.40 -7.40
C ALA A 31 3.40 -9.17 -6.89
N GLN A 32 4.55 -8.81 -7.42
CA GLN A 32 5.81 -9.38 -6.97
C GLN A 32 6.53 -8.31 -6.17
N VAL A 33 6.52 -8.47 -4.85
CA VAL A 33 7.17 -7.51 -3.97
C VAL A 33 8.11 -8.25 -3.04
N ALA A 34 9.18 -7.57 -2.65
CA ALA A 34 10.13 -8.10 -1.69
C ALA A 34 10.34 -7.05 -0.62
N VAL A 35 10.04 -7.39 0.62
CA VAL A 35 10.21 -6.45 1.72
C VAL A 35 11.69 -6.31 2.01
N ARG A 36 12.20 -5.09 1.96
CA ARG A 36 13.59 -4.82 2.25
C ARG A 36 13.79 -4.42 3.71
N THR A 37 12.92 -3.56 4.20
CA THR A 37 13.02 -3.05 5.56
C THR A 37 11.60 -2.83 6.05
N ALA A 38 11.35 -3.19 7.29
CA ALA A 38 10.04 -3.01 7.89
C ALA A 38 10.21 -2.55 9.33
N THR A 39 9.56 -1.44 9.66
CA THR A 39 9.51 -0.94 11.02
C THR A 39 8.04 -0.96 11.43
N LYS A 40 7.64 -2.08 11.95
CA LYS A 40 6.24 -2.32 12.29
C LYS A 40 5.80 -1.43 13.45
N PRO A 41 4.65 -0.81 13.37
CA PRO A 41 3.70 -0.78 12.25
C PRO A 41 3.72 0.55 11.49
N LYS A 42 4.87 1.18 11.39
CA LYS A 42 5.00 2.55 10.89
C LYS A 42 5.39 2.66 9.43
N THR A 43 6.42 1.95 9.02
CA THR A 43 6.92 2.06 7.65
C THR A 43 7.33 0.70 7.11
N MET A 44 7.25 0.57 5.80
CA MET A 44 7.68 -0.64 5.11
C MET A 44 8.30 -0.22 3.80
N ARG A 45 9.45 -0.79 3.48
CA ARG A 45 10.12 -0.51 2.21
C ARG A 45 10.24 -1.81 1.43
N LEU A 46 9.82 -1.75 0.17
CA LEU A 46 9.74 -2.94 -0.65
C LEU A 46 10.34 -2.68 -2.02
N ASP A 47 10.83 -3.75 -2.64
CA ASP A 47 11.19 -3.71 -4.05
C ASP A 47 9.94 -4.09 -4.84
N TRP A 48 9.73 -3.37 -5.92
CA TRP A 48 8.59 -3.62 -6.80
C TRP A 48 9.09 -4.42 -7.99
N GLY A 49 8.50 -5.60 -8.20
CA GLY A 49 9.00 -6.53 -9.21
C GLY A 49 9.00 -6.00 -10.63
N GLU A 50 8.14 -5.04 -10.92
CA GLU A 50 8.08 -4.45 -12.25
C GLU A 50 8.92 -3.19 -12.37
N GLY A 51 9.76 -2.92 -11.38
CA GLY A 51 10.66 -1.78 -11.42
C GLY A 51 10.32 -0.74 -10.39
N GLY A 52 11.37 -0.22 -9.74
CA GLY A 52 11.21 0.81 -8.75
C GLY A 52 11.14 0.27 -7.34
N ARG A 53 10.95 1.16 -6.41
CA ARG A 53 10.86 0.85 -4.99
C ARG A 53 9.64 1.49 -4.39
N LEU A 54 9.10 0.85 -3.37
CA LEU A 54 7.96 1.37 -2.64
C LEU A 54 8.37 1.75 -1.24
N ALA A 55 7.91 2.91 -0.79
CA ALA A 55 8.01 3.30 0.61
C ALA A 55 6.57 3.49 1.07
N VAL A 56 6.18 2.73 2.08
CA VAL A 56 4.80 2.73 2.56
C VAL A 56 4.79 3.22 3.99
N TYR A 57 3.93 4.19 4.25
CA TYR A 57 3.81 4.80 5.57
C TYR A 57 2.43 4.53 6.13
N PHE A 58 2.40 4.12 7.38
CA PHE A 58 1.15 3.77 8.08
C PHE A 58 0.99 4.73 9.25
N ASP A 59 0.28 5.83 9.02
CA ASP A 59 0.13 6.86 10.05
C ASP A 59 -1.22 6.72 10.73
N GLU A 60 -1.19 6.75 12.05
CA GLU A 60 -2.39 6.67 12.84
C GLU A 60 -3.14 8.00 12.80
N SER A 61 -4.44 7.94 12.55
CA SER A 61 -5.26 9.13 12.48
C SER A 61 -6.57 8.84 13.22
N GLY A 62 -6.54 9.05 14.54
CA GLY A 62 -7.68 8.67 15.36
C GLY A 62 -7.86 7.18 15.35
N GLU A 63 -9.03 6.72 14.96
CA GLU A 63 -9.29 5.28 14.86
C GLU A 63 -9.03 4.76 13.44
N LYS A 64 -8.49 5.61 12.60
CA LYS A 64 -8.23 5.26 11.20
C LYS A 64 -6.75 5.25 10.93
N THR A 65 -6.39 4.77 9.75
CA THR A 65 -5.00 4.76 9.31
C THR A 65 -4.88 5.52 8.02
N ARG A 66 -3.94 6.43 7.97
CA ARG A 66 -3.63 7.13 6.73
C ARG A 66 -2.48 6.42 6.07
N LEU A 67 -2.78 5.77 4.97
CA LEU A 67 -1.81 4.99 4.22
C LEU A 67 -1.23 5.84 3.11
N ALA A 68 0.09 5.93 3.05
CA ALA A 68 0.76 6.66 1.99
C ALA A 68 1.73 5.73 1.29
N VAL A 69 1.62 5.65 -0.03
CA VAL A 69 2.49 4.81 -0.85
C VAL A 69 3.30 5.73 -1.74
N GLN A 70 4.63 5.60 -1.67
CA GLN A 70 5.54 6.33 -2.53
C GLN A 70 6.22 5.34 -3.45
N HIS A 71 6.00 5.51 -4.76
CA HIS A 71 6.63 4.65 -5.75
C HIS A 71 7.78 5.44 -6.38
N GLU A 72 9.00 4.99 -6.13
CA GLU A 72 10.21 5.73 -6.48
C GLU A 72 11.02 5.02 -7.55
N GLN A 73 11.97 5.75 -8.13
CA GLN A 73 12.88 5.20 -9.14
C GLN A 73 12.14 4.81 -10.41
N LEU A 74 11.16 5.63 -10.79
CA LEU A 74 10.45 5.43 -12.03
C LEU A 74 11.21 6.12 -13.18
N PRO A 75 11.16 5.56 -14.39
CA PRO A 75 12.00 6.08 -15.48
C PRO A 75 11.60 7.45 -16.00
N ASP A 76 10.31 7.79 -15.97
CA ASP A 76 9.88 9.07 -16.51
C ASP A 76 8.50 9.44 -15.96
N ARG A 77 8.03 10.61 -16.41
CA ARG A 77 6.74 11.13 -15.95
C ARG A 77 5.57 10.25 -16.37
N GLU A 78 5.67 9.70 -17.55
CA GLU A 78 4.60 8.86 -18.07
C GLU A 78 4.42 7.61 -17.19
N ALA A 79 5.53 7.01 -16.81
CA ALA A 79 5.49 5.87 -15.91
C ALA A 79 4.92 6.27 -14.55
N ALA A 80 5.31 7.46 -14.05
CA ALA A 80 4.83 7.93 -12.77
C ALA A 80 3.32 8.12 -12.78
N GLU A 81 2.78 8.67 -13.87
CA GLU A 81 1.33 8.87 -13.96
C GLU A 81 0.58 7.56 -14.07
N ARG A 82 1.16 6.61 -14.82
CA ARG A 82 0.54 5.30 -14.96
C ARG A 82 0.49 4.58 -13.63
N TRP A 83 1.57 4.62 -12.87
CA TRP A 83 1.60 3.97 -11.57
C TRP A 83 0.75 4.69 -10.54
N LYS A 84 0.62 6.01 -10.67
CA LYS A 84 -0.25 6.76 -9.77
C LYS A 84 -1.69 6.31 -9.90
N ALA A 85 -2.17 6.14 -11.14
CA ALA A 85 -3.52 5.67 -11.37
C ALA A 85 -3.68 4.24 -10.84
N PHE A 86 -2.68 3.41 -11.07
CA PHE A 86 -2.68 2.04 -10.57
C PHE A 86 -2.82 1.99 -9.05
N TRP A 87 -1.99 2.78 -8.36
CA TRP A 87 -2.00 2.77 -6.91
C TRP A 87 -3.26 3.35 -6.32
N ARG A 88 -3.82 4.37 -6.97
CA ARG A 88 -5.09 4.92 -6.50
C ARG A 88 -6.17 3.86 -6.51
N GLU A 89 -6.20 3.08 -7.56
CA GLU A 89 -7.19 2.01 -7.66
C GLU A 89 -6.93 0.93 -6.64
N ARG A 90 -5.66 0.52 -6.51
CA ARG A 90 -5.34 -0.58 -5.59
C ARG A 90 -5.57 -0.23 -4.13
N VAL A 91 -5.18 0.97 -3.71
CA VAL A 91 -5.43 1.35 -2.33
C VAL A 91 -6.92 1.57 -2.08
N GLY A 92 -7.68 1.91 -3.11
CA GLY A 92 -9.13 1.97 -3.01
C GLY A 92 -9.72 0.59 -2.75
N VAL A 93 -9.20 -0.42 -3.46
CA VAL A 93 -9.65 -1.80 -3.24
C VAL A 93 -9.26 -2.25 -1.83
N LEU A 94 -8.07 -1.89 -1.38
CA LEU A 94 -7.63 -2.21 -0.03
C LEU A 94 -8.56 -1.58 1.01
N LYS A 95 -8.90 -0.31 0.80
CA LYS A 95 -9.80 0.37 1.70
C LYS A 95 -11.14 -0.36 1.78
N ASP A 96 -11.71 -0.72 0.63
CA ASP A 96 -12.97 -1.44 0.60
C ASP A 96 -12.86 -2.79 1.30
N LEU A 97 -11.75 -3.48 1.10
CA LEU A 97 -11.54 -4.77 1.71
C LEU A 97 -11.52 -4.69 3.23
N LEU A 98 -10.80 -3.72 3.77
CA LEU A 98 -10.65 -3.59 5.21
C LEU A 98 -11.84 -2.93 5.88
N GLU A 99 -12.58 -2.10 5.16
CA GLU A 99 -13.76 -1.45 5.71
C GLU A 99 -15.03 -2.24 5.48
N LYS A 100 -14.92 -3.36 4.80
CA LYS A 100 -16.05 -4.21 4.54
C LYS A 100 -16.37 -4.98 5.80
N GLU A 101 -16.90 -4.25 6.75
CA GLU A 101 -17.22 -4.81 8.05
C GLU A 101 -18.47 -5.61 7.99
N GLU A 102 -18.45 -6.67 8.73
CA GLU A 102 -19.64 -7.48 8.88
C GLU A 102 -20.33 -7.08 10.15
N PRO A 103 -21.49 -6.49 10.04
CA PRO A 103 -22.23 -6.13 11.26
C PRO A 103 -22.63 -7.33 12.04
#